data_4fce511ecba9def95524f0b4066b5100
#
_entry.id   4fce511ecba9def95524f0b4066b5100
#
_cell.length_a   1.000
_cell.length_b   1.000
_cell.length_c   1.000
_cell.angle_alpha   90.00
_cell.angle_beta   90.00
_cell.angle_gamma   90.00
#
_symmetry.space_group_name_H-M   'P 1'
#
loop_
_entity.id
_entity.type
_entity.pdbx_description
1 polymer ?
#
loop_
_entity_poly.entity_id
_entity_poly.type
_entity_poly.pdbx_seq_one_letter_code
_entity_poly.pdbx_strand_id
1 'polypeptide(L)'
;MSKKKILILTSIILIILINVAGIHFKMKYDEKEKQKAIYYKEQQQRITLYLKHNTKEPNTIKTVHFTNFETSPMGSAVIEGYINENKKADFTAYATPEHNYQFGGAMIESQKLSELLKPAQELKSPDDIKKELNKKKSH
;
A
#
# COMPACT_ATOMS: atom_id res chain seq x y z
N MET A 1 19.11 -7.78 56.01
CA MET A 1 19.56 -8.42 54.76
C MET A 1 21.01 -8.07 54.50
N SER A 2 21.79 -9.06 54.05
CA SER A 2 23.14 -8.77 53.62
C SER A 2 23.15 -7.96 52.31
N LYS A 3 24.16 -7.14 52.14
CA LYS A 3 24.31 -6.32 50.90
C LYS A 3 24.31 -7.17 49.64
N LYS A 4 24.80 -8.43 49.71
CA LYS A 4 24.83 -9.36 48.58
C LYS A 4 23.41 -9.76 48.15
N LYS A 5 22.51 -10.01 49.07
CA LYS A 5 21.11 -10.37 48.76
C LYS A 5 20.35 -9.22 48.14
N ILE A 6 20.60 -7.98 48.55
CA ILE A 6 20.00 -6.78 47.96
C ILE A 6 20.47 -6.59 46.54
N LEU A 7 21.77 -6.79 46.27
CA LEU A 7 22.34 -6.69 44.91
C LEU A 7 21.77 -7.74 43.97
N ILE A 8 21.58 -8.97 44.43
CA ILE A 8 21.00 -10.05 43.63
C ILE A 8 19.54 -9.72 43.28
N LEU A 9 18.75 -9.25 44.24
CA LEU A 9 17.33 -8.89 44.04
C LEU A 9 17.21 -7.72 43.08
N THR A 10 18.03 -6.67 43.15
CA THR A 10 18.01 -5.54 42.26
C THR A 10 18.42 -5.95 40.82
N SER A 11 19.38 -6.87 40.70
CA SER A 11 19.79 -7.41 39.38
C SER A 11 18.66 -8.16 38.68
N ILE A 12 17.91 -9.00 39.44
CA ILE A 12 16.79 -9.78 38.91
C ILE A 12 15.67 -8.83 38.46
N ILE A 13 15.33 -7.82 39.20
CA ILE A 13 14.31 -6.84 38.86
C ILE A 13 14.71 -6.08 37.61
N LEU A 14 15.96 -5.69 37.46
CA LEU A 14 16.48 -4.97 36.28
C LEU A 14 16.37 -5.82 35.04
N ILE A 15 16.71 -7.12 35.10
CA ILE A 15 16.60 -8.06 33.95
C ILE A 15 15.16 -8.20 33.53
N ILE A 16 14.21 -8.34 34.46
CA ILE A 16 12.78 -8.43 34.16
C ILE A 16 12.29 -7.18 33.43
N LEU A 17 12.68 -5.99 33.91
CA LEU A 17 12.29 -4.72 33.26
C LEU A 17 12.81 -4.60 31.83
N ILE A 18 14.04 -5.01 31.59
CA ILE A 18 14.65 -4.97 30.24
C ILE A 18 13.88 -5.91 29.30
N ASN A 19 13.54 -7.11 29.74
CA ASN A 19 12.80 -8.07 28.94
C ASN A 19 11.39 -7.56 28.59
N VAL A 20 10.68 -6.97 29.53
CA VAL A 20 9.34 -6.41 29.29
C VAL A 20 9.41 -5.25 28.29
N ALA A 21 10.39 -4.36 28.44
CA ALA A 21 10.59 -3.25 27.51
C ALA A 21 10.89 -3.76 26.09
N GLY A 22 11.74 -4.78 25.95
CA GLY A 22 12.06 -5.37 24.66
C GLY A 22 10.85 -5.97 23.96
N ILE A 23 10.01 -6.71 24.69
CA ILE A 23 8.78 -7.28 24.14
C ILE A 23 7.82 -6.18 23.69
N HIS A 24 7.68 -5.12 24.49
CA HIS A 24 6.79 -4.01 24.16
C HIS A 24 7.22 -3.28 22.88
N PHE A 25 8.51 -3.00 22.70
CA PHE A 25 9.04 -2.39 21.50
C PHE A 25 8.84 -3.28 20.27
N LYS A 26 9.06 -4.57 20.40
CA LYS A 26 8.86 -5.53 19.32
C LYS A 26 7.40 -5.56 18.85
N MET A 27 6.46 -5.57 19.78
CA MET A 27 5.03 -5.56 19.48
C MET A 27 4.62 -4.30 18.69
N LYS A 28 5.11 -3.13 19.09
CA LYS A 28 4.84 -1.88 18.37
C LYS A 28 5.41 -1.90 16.96
N TYR A 29 6.62 -2.41 16.78
CA TYR A 29 7.26 -2.51 15.47
C TYR A 29 6.47 -3.45 14.55
N ASP A 30 6.09 -4.63 15.03
CA ASP A 30 5.32 -5.61 14.27
C ASP A 30 3.96 -5.04 13.85
N GLU A 31 3.30 -4.27 14.71
CA GLU A 31 2.03 -3.63 14.41
C GLU A 31 2.17 -2.60 13.29
N LYS A 32 3.20 -1.77 13.30
CA LYS A 32 3.46 -0.79 12.24
C LYS A 32 3.71 -1.46 10.89
N GLU A 33 4.49 -2.53 10.88
CA GLU A 33 4.78 -3.29 9.65
C GLU A 33 3.51 -3.94 9.11
N LYS A 34 2.66 -4.47 9.99
CA LYS A 34 1.38 -5.07 9.63
C LYS A 34 0.43 -4.03 9.01
N GLN A 35 0.33 -2.84 9.62
CA GLN A 35 -0.49 -1.74 9.13
C GLN A 35 0.00 -1.28 7.75
N LYS A 36 1.30 -1.18 7.56
CA LYS A 36 1.92 -0.79 6.29
C LYS A 36 1.62 -1.81 5.19
N ALA A 37 1.69 -3.11 5.52
CA ALA A 37 1.38 -4.18 4.58
C ALA A 37 -0.09 -4.15 4.16
N ILE A 38 -1.01 -3.92 5.10
CA ILE A 38 -2.44 -3.78 4.82
C ILE A 38 -2.71 -2.59 3.91
N TYR A 39 -2.11 -1.43 4.22
CA TYR A 39 -2.23 -0.23 3.41
C TYR A 39 -1.74 -0.46 1.98
N TYR A 40 -0.55 -1.06 1.83
CA TYR A 40 0.01 -1.36 0.51
C TYR A 40 -0.91 -2.29 -0.29
N LYS A 41 -1.45 -3.32 0.36
CA LYS A 41 -2.38 -4.25 -0.30
C LYS A 41 -3.64 -3.55 -0.78
N GLU A 42 -4.20 -2.64 0.00
CA GLU A 42 -5.35 -1.84 -0.39
C GLU A 42 -5.05 -0.97 -1.61
N GLN A 43 -3.86 -0.33 -1.64
CA GLN A 43 -3.47 0.48 -2.77
C GLN A 43 -3.25 -0.36 -4.02
N GLN A 44 -2.67 -1.54 -3.89
CA GLN A 44 -2.53 -2.49 -5.01
C GLN A 44 -3.90 -2.84 -5.60
N GLN A 45 -4.90 -3.10 -4.76
CA GLN A 45 -6.25 -3.40 -5.21
C GLN A 45 -6.89 -2.22 -5.96
N ARG A 46 -6.72 -1.01 -5.44
CA ARG A 46 -7.25 0.20 -6.07
C ARG A 46 -6.59 0.48 -7.43
N ILE A 47 -5.29 0.32 -7.51
CA ILE A 47 -4.53 0.51 -8.75
C ILE A 47 -4.93 -0.55 -9.79
N THR A 48 -5.05 -1.80 -9.37
CA THR A 48 -5.47 -2.90 -10.26
C THR A 48 -6.87 -2.64 -10.81
N LEU A 49 -7.78 -2.23 -9.97
CA LEU A 49 -9.15 -1.90 -10.36
C LEU A 49 -9.16 -0.75 -11.40
N TYR A 50 -8.40 0.30 -11.11
CA TYR A 50 -8.27 1.46 -12.00
C TYR A 50 -7.73 1.06 -13.38
N LEU A 51 -6.64 0.30 -13.42
CA LEU A 51 -6.02 -0.11 -14.67
C LEU A 51 -6.93 -1.02 -15.49
N LYS A 52 -7.55 -2.01 -14.86
CA LYS A 52 -8.39 -2.98 -15.57
C LYS A 52 -9.69 -2.38 -16.12
N HIS A 53 -10.23 -1.37 -15.46
CA HIS A 53 -11.51 -0.76 -15.87
C HIS A 53 -11.37 0.46 -16.77
N ASN A 54 -10.17 0.97 -16.97
CA ASN A 54 -9.94 2.15 -17.80
C ASN A 54 -9.27 1.85 -19.14
N THR A 55 -9.31 0.60 -19.58
CA THR A 55 -8.77 0.21 -20.89
C THR A 55 -9.77 0.48 -21.99
N LYS A 56 -9.27 0.77 -23.19
CA LYS A 56 -10.10 0.98 -24.38
C LYS A 56 -10.89 -0.26 -24.73
N GLU A 57 -10.29 -1.44 -24.57
CA GLU A 57 -10.93 -2.72 -24.83
C GLU A 57 -10.92 -3.57 -23.56
N PRO A 58 -12.01 -4.35 -23.32
CA PRO A 58 -12.07 -5.18 -22.12
C PRO A 58 -11.02 -6.30 -22.14
N ASN A 59 -10.58 -6.69 -20.95
CA ASN A 59 -9.62 -7.79 -20.75
C ASN A 59 -8.25 -7.57 -21.39
N THR A 60 -7.88 -6.32 -21.65
CA THR A 60 -6.56 -5.97 -22.18
C THR A 60 -5.47 -6.18 -21.13
N ILE A 61 -5.73 -5.77 -19.90
CA ILE A 61 -4.79 -5.94 -18.78
C ILE A 61 -5.13 -7.22 -18.03
N LYS A 62 -4.27 -8.21 -18.15
CA LYS A 62 -4.46 -9.52 -17.52
C LYS A 62 -3.78 -9.60 -16.16
N THR A 63 -2.57 -9.08 -16.05
CA THR A 63 -1.79 -9.11 -14.81
C THR A 63 -1.23 -7.73 -14.50
N VAL A 64 -1.12 -7.43 -13.20
CA VAL A 64 -0.48 -6.21 -12.71
C VAL A 64 0.59 -6.64 -11.71
N HIS A 65 1.83 -6.27 -11.98
CA HIS A 65 2.97 -6.59 -11.12
C HIS A 65 3.46 -5.33 -10.43
N PHE A 66 3.62 -5.40 -9.10
CA PHE A 66 4.09 -4.28 -8.29
C PHE A 66 5.56 -4.52 -7.94
N THR A 67 6.40 -3.55 -8.25
CA THR A 67 7.85 -3.67 -8.11
C THR A 67 8.42 -2.87 -6.95
N ASN A 68 7.79 -1.75 -6.58
CA ASN A 68 8.32 -0.90 -5.52
C ASN A 68 7.19 -0.15 -4.80
N PHE A 69 7.40 0.07 -3.50
CA PHE A 69 6.50 0.85 -2.65
C PHE A 69 7.34 1.71 -1.73
N GLU A 70 7.16 3.03 -1.82
CA GLU A 70 7.85 3.98 -0.96
C GLU A 70 6.85 4.95 -0.35
N THR A 71 7.12 5.39 0.88
CA THR A 71 6.33 6.44 1.53
C THR A 71 7.21 7.67 1.71
N SER A 72 6.64 8.85 1.42
CA SER A 72 7.32 10.11 1.65
C SER A 72 7.23 10.49 3.14
N PRO A 73 8.11 11.38 3.63
CA PRO A 73 8.01 11.88 5.01
C PRO A 73 6.66 12.55 5.31
N MET A 74 5.97 13.03 4.29
CA MET A 74 4.65 13.66 4.43
C MET A 74 3.49 12.65 4.38
N GLY A 75 3.78 11.36 4.27
CA GLY A 75 2.76 10.32 4.27
C GLY A 75 2.24 9.91 2.90
N SER A 76 2.63 10.61 1.83
CA SER A 76 2.26 10.20 0.46
C SER A 76 2.95 8.90 0.09
N ALA A 77 2.28 8.05 -0.68
CA ALA A 77 2.86 6.80 -1.15
C ALA A 77 3.16 6.86 -2.65
N VAL A 78 4.27 6.26 -3.04
CA VAL A 78 4.67 6.09 -4.45
C VAL A 78 4.77 4.60 -4.72
N ILE A 79 3.98 4.11 -5.67
CA ILE A 79 3.87 2.69 -5.98
C ILE A 79 4.19 2.47 -7.45
N GLU A 80 5.18 1.64 -7.73
CA GLU A 80 5.63 1.35 -9.09
C GLU A 80 5.28 -0.08 -9.49
N GLY A 81 5.05 -0.27 -10.79
CA GLY A 81 4.76 -1.60 -11.31
C GLY A 81 4.68 -1.61 -12.83
N TYR A 82 4.27 -2.75 -13.37
CA TYR A 82 4.07 -2.94 -14.81
C TYR A 82 2.94 -3.94 -15.06
N ILE A 83 2.46 -4.00 -16.28
CA ILE A 83 1.34 -4.87 -16.65
C ILE A 83 1.75 -5.95 -17.66
N ASN A 84 0.97 -7.04 -17.68
CA ASN A 84 1.04 -8.09 -18.72
C ASN A 84 2.43 -8.65 -18.97
N GLU A 85 3.22 -8.85 -17.91
CA GLU A 85 4.59 -9.39 -18.02
C GLU A 85 5.50 -8.52 -18.90
N ASN A 86 5.11 -7.28 -19.20
CA ASN A 86 5.88 -6.35 -20.04
C ASN A 86 6.42 -5.21 -19.19
N LYS A 87 7.70 -5.25 -18.87
CA LYS A 87 8.38 -4.24 -18.06
C LYS A 87 8.39 -2.85 -18.69
N LYS A 88 8.18 -2.76 -20.01
CA LYS A 88 8.10 -1.49 -20.71
C LYS A 88 6.73 -0.82 -20.56
N ALA A 89 5.71 -1.60 -20.20
CA ALA A 89 4.37 -1.08 -19.92
C ALA A 89 4.25 -0.82 -18.41
N ASP A 90 5.03 0.14 -17.94
CA ASP A 90 5.16 0.44 -16.50
C ASP A 90 4.38 1.69 -16.11
N PHE A 91 4.20 1.84 -14.80
CA PHE A 91 3.49 2.97 -14.21
C PHE A 91 4.10 3.36 -12.86
N THR A 92 3.85 4.61 -12.48
CA THR A 92 4.13 5.12 -11.14
C THR A 92 2.84 5.75 -10.62
N ALA A 93 2.27 5.17 -9.57
CA ALA A 93 1.02 5.61 -8.97
C ALA A 93 1.29 6.36 -7.67
N TYR A 94 0.49 7.38 -7.39
CA TYR A 94 0.65 8.25 -6.22
C TYR A 94 -0.61 8.21 -5.37
N ALA A 95 -0.44 7.95 -4.08
CA ALA A 95 -1.49 8.09 -3.07
C ALA A 95 -1.22 9.38 -2.30
N THR A 96 -2.00 10.43 -2.59
CA THR A 96 -1.74 11.79 -2.13
C THR A 96 -2.72 12.21 -1.02
N PRO A 97 -2.37 13.25 -0.22
CA PRO A 97 -3.29 13.78 0.80
C PRO A 97 -4.63 14.25 0.24
N GLU A 98 -4.67 14.69 -1.02
CA GLU A 98 -5.89 15.16 -1.69
C GLU A 98 -6.96 14.08 -1.76
N HIS A 99 -6.56 12.82 -1.75
CA HIS A 99 -7.44 11.67 -1.79
C HIS A 99 -7.36 10.85 -0.49
N ASN A 100 -7.09 11.50 0.64
CA ASN A 100 -6.96 10.86 1.96
C ASN A 100 -5.90 9.76 1.99
N TYR A 101 -4.78 9.99 1.28
CA TYR A 101 -3.67 9.03 1.15
C TYR A 101 -4.08 7.72 0.49
N GLN A 102 -5.16 7.73 -0.30
CA GLN A 102 -5.57 6.61 -1.12
C GLN A 102 -5.28 6.92 -2.58
N PHE A 103 -4.98 5.89 -3.37
CA PHE A 103 -4.83 6.08 -4.80
C PHE A 103 -6.17 6.47 -5.43
N GLY A 104 -6.24 7.64 -6.06
CA GLY A 104 -7.45 8.18 -6.66
C GLY A 104 -7.38 8.38 -8.17
N GLY A 105 -6.30 7.91 -8.82
CA GLY A 105 -6.10 8.07 -10.25
C GLY A 105 -4.85 8.85 -10.63
N ALA A 106 -4.09 9.36 -9.65
CA ALA A 106 -2.83 10.07 -9.92
C ALA A 106 -1.75 9.07 -10.32
N MET A 107 -1.46 8.98 -11.61
CA MET A 107 -0.55 7.99 -12.16
C MET A 107 0.21 8.55 -13.36
N ILE A 108 1.49 8.19 -13.45
CA ILE A 108 2.31 8.44 -14.63
C ILE A 108 2.50 7.09 -15.32
N GLU A 109 2.03 6.99 -16.57
CA GLU A 109 2.12 5.77 -17.35
C GLU A 109 3.20 5.89 -18.43
N SER A 110 3.84 4.76 -18.77
CA SER A 110 4.68 4.68 -19.96
C SER A 110 3.80 4.82 -21.20
N GLN A 111 4.42 5.12 -22.34
CA GLN A 111 3.70 5.23 -23.61
C GLN A 111 2.93 3.95 -23.94
N LYS A 112 3.56 2.79 -23.73
CA LYS A 112 2.92 1.50 -24.00
C LYS A 112 1.67 1.25 -23.17
N LEU A 113 1.70 1.62 -21.90
CA LEU A 113 0.53 1.51 -21.02
C LEU A 113 -0.52 2.56 -21.41
N SER A 114 -0.11 3.78 -21.64
CA SER A 114 -0.99 4.89 -22.02
C SER A 114 -1.82 4.57 -23.26
N GLU A 115 -1.23 3.90 -24.25
CA GLU A 115 -1.92 3.51 -25.48
C GLU A 115 -3.09 2.54 -25.25
N LEU A 116 -3.04 1.78 -24.16
CA LEU A 116 -4.09 0.82 -23.81
C LEU A 116 -5.24 1.46 -23.01
N LEU A 117 -4.99 2.61 -22.41
CA LEU A 117 -5.97 3.28 -21.56
C LEU A 117 -6.84 4.24 -22.36
N LYS A 118 -8.03 4.52 -21.82
CA LYS A 118 -8.94 5.52 -22.37
C LYS A 118 -8.33 6.92 -22.28
N PRO A 119 -8.82 7.89 -23.09
CA PRO A 119 -8.39 9.29 -22.95
C PRO A 119 -8.64 9.83 -21.55
N ALA A 120 -7.83 10.80 -21.13
CA ALA A 120 -7.86 11.33 -19.78
C ALA A 120 -9.25 11.73 -19.28
N GLN A 121 -10.07 12.32 -20.17
CA GLN A 121 -11.42 12.77 -19.81
C GLN A 121 -12.41 11.63 -19.59
N GLU A 122 -12.09 10.41 -20.02
CA GLU A 122 -12.94 9.23 -19.85
C GLU A 122 -12.48 8.32 -18.71
N LEU A 123 -11.34 8.62 -18.09
CA LEU A 123 -10.81 7.81 -17.00
C LEU A 123 -11.67 7.96 -15.75
N LYS A 124 -11.97 6.83 -15.11
CA LYS A 124 -12.74 6.78 -13.87
C LYS A 124 -11.83 6.48 -12.70
N SER A 125 -12.08 7.15 -11.56
CA SER A 125 -11.36 6.87 -10.32
C SER A 125 -11.75 5.50 -9.76
N PRO A 126 -10.91 4.90 -8.88
CA PRO A 126 -11.28 3.65 -8.23
C PRO A 126 -12.60 3.73 -7.47
N ASP A 127 -12.89 4.87 -6.84
CA ASP A 127 -14.14 5.06 -6.09
C ASP A 127 -15.35 5.08 -7.01
N ASP A 128 -15.27 5.74 -8.16
CA ASP A 128 -16.34 5.76 -9.16
C ASP A 128 -16.58 4.37 -9.74
N ILE A 129 -15.53 3.61 -10.00
CA ILE A 129 -15.64 2.25 -10.48
C ILE A 129 -16.34 1.36 -9.46
N LYS A 130 -15.99 1.49 -8.18
CA LYS A 130 -16.63 0.74 -7.10
C LYS A 130 -18.12 1.06 -7.00
N LYS A 131 -18.50 2.32 -7.15
CA LYS A 131 -19.91 2.74 -7.14
C LYS A 131 -20.69 2.10 -8.28
N GLU A 132 -20.13 2.05 -9.46
CA GLU A 132 -20.76 1.42 -10.62
C GLU A 132 -20.95 -0.08 -10.42
N LEU A 133 -19.91 -0.75 -9.90
CA LEU A 133 -19.99 -2.19 -9.63
C LEU A 133 -21.02 -2.50 -8.56
N ASN A 134 -21.14 -1.68 -7.52
CA ASN A 134 -22.13 -1.85 -6.48
C ASN A 134 -23.56 -1.65 -7.00
N LYS A 135 -23.77 -0.70 -7.89
CA LYS A 135 -25.08 -0.49 -8.53
C LYS A 135 -25.50 -1.71 -9.35
N LYS A 136 -24.57 -2.33 -10.08
CA LYS A 136 -24.83 -3.53 -10.86
C LYS A 136 -25.19 -4.72 -9.97
N LYS A 137 -24.61 -4.79 -8.77
CA LYS A 137 -24.89 -5.88 -7.82
C LYS A 137 -26.23 -5.73 -7.12
N SER A 138 -26.78 -4.51 -6.99
CA SER A 138 -28.04 -4.26 -6.31
C SER A 138 -29.26 -4.42 -7.23
N HIS A 139 -29.03 -4.72 -8.48
CA HIS A 139 -30.06 -5.07 -9.46
C HIS A 139 -29.95 -6.58 -9.80
#